data_dbb2418afa7c20f558c612e16d865422
#
_entry.id   dbb2418afa7c20f558c612e16d865422
#
_cell.length_a   1.000
_cell.length_b   1.000
_cell.length_c   1.000
_cell.angle_alpha   90.00
_cell.angle_beta   90.00
_cell.angle_gamma   90.00
#
_symmetry.space_group_name_H-M   'P 1'
#
loop_
_entity.id
_entity.type
_entity.pdbx_description
1 polymer ?
#
loop_
_entity_poly.entity_id
_entity_poly.type
_entity_poly.pdbx_seq_one_letter_code
_entity_poly.pdbx_strand_id
1 'polypeptide(L)'
;MFDALVNGRIDCGELTFEVAYYDIEELNRRAEAGETDVSKISYALLPEIQSRYTLLDSGSALGRGNGPVFVARQGTPPDSIRRVAVPGMHTTANALMSRLYPSITQKKPVLFSEIAPAVARGEYDAGVLIHEGRFVYRKLGLELVADLGELWESRTGLPLPLGAIVARRTLPEELRCEIERLLRTSIEYAFAHREESRTYIKAVSYTHLRAHETRRHL
;
A
#
# COMPACT_ATOMS: atom_id res chain seq x y z
N MET A 1 8.00 -11.29 -2.89
CA MET A 1 8.75 -10.27 -3.65
C MET A 1 10.16 -10.08 -3.08
N PHE A 2 10.32 -9.70 -1.82
CA PHE A 2 11.66 -9.47 -1.21
C PHE A 2 12.23 -10.68 -0.48
N ASP A 3 11.50 -11.78 -0.36
CA ASP A 3 11.88 -12.95 0.44
C ASP A 3 13.26 -13.51 0.08
N ALA A 4 13.50 -13.76 -1.20
CA ALA A 4 14.76 -14.36 -1.64
C ALA A 4 15.96 -13.42 -1.49
N LEU A 5 15.75 -12.10 -1.64
CA LEU A 5 16.77 -11.08 -1.37
C LEU A 5 17.12 -11.02 0.11
N VAL A 6 16.10 -10.91 0.98
CA VAL A 6 16.28 -10.70 2.42
C VAL A 6 16.85 -11.93 3.12
N ASN A 7 16.48 -13.12 2.66
CA ASN A 7 16.89 -14.38 3.27
C ASN A 7 18.06 -15.06 2.55
N GLY A 8 18.78 -14.35 1.66
CA GLY A 8 19.98 -14.85 0.99
C GLY A 8 19.75 -16.10 0.12
N ARG A 9 18.57 -16.21 -0.50
CA ARG A 9 18.19 -17.37 -1.34
C ARG A 9 18.58 -17.20 -2.80
N ILE A 10 19.04 -16.02 -3.17
CA ILE A 10 19.60 -15.70 -4.48
C ILE A 10 20.95 -15.02 -4.28
N ASP A 11 21.82 -15.21 -5.25
CA ASP A 11 23.13 -14.55 -5.27
C ASP A 11 22.95 -13.07 -5.60
N CYS A 12 23.35 -12.22 -4.67
CA CYS A 12 23.34 -10.76 -4.80
C CYS A 12 24.72 -10.17 -5.15
N GLY A 13 25.72 -11.02 -5.42
CA GLY A 13 27.10 -10.59 -5.64
C GLY A 13 27.66 -9.82 -4.43
N GLU A 14 28.22 -8.66 -4.68
CA GLU A 14 28.75 -7.77 -3.63
C GLU A 14 27.68 -6.90 -2.95
N LEU A 15 26.43 -6.93 -3.41
CA LEU A 15 25.38 -6.10 -2.86
C LEU A 15 24.80 -6.67 -1.57
N THR A 16 24.67 -5.81 -0.57
CA THR A 16 23.97 -6.09 0.68
C THR A 16 22.76 -5.16 0.80
N PHE A 17 21.65 -5.67 1.32
CA PHE A 17 20.42 -4.92 1.49
C PHE A 17 20.11 -4.71 2.96
N GLU A 18 20.07 -3.46 3.38
CA GLU A 18 19.48 -3.09 4.66
C GLU A 18 17.98 -2.90 4.47
N VAL A 19 17.17 -3.77 5.07
CA VAL A 19 15.72 -3.80 4.83
C VAL A 19 14.95 -3.37 6.05
N ALA A 20 14.06 -2.41 5.86
CA ALA A 20 13.12 -1.93 6.87
C ALA A 20 11.68 -2.09 6.40
N TYR A 21 10.77 -2.38 7.33
CA TYR A 21 9.37 -2.60 7.07
C TYR A 21 8.53 -1.52 7.73
N TYR A 22 7.73 -0.84 6.93
CA TYR A 22 6.82 0.21 7.36
C TYR A 22 5.46 0.04 6.68
N ASP A 23 4.43 0.69 7.22
CA ASP A 23 3.17 0.84 6.50
C ASP A 23 3.34 1.70 5.25
N ILE A 24 2.37 1.64 4.34
CA ILE A 24 2.51 2.27 3.03
C ILE A 24 2.59 3.79 3.10
N GLU A 25 1.94 4.45 4.04
CA GLU A 25 2.02 5.90 4.17
C GLU A 25 3.39 6.33 4.70
N GLU A 26 3.97 5.60 5.65
CA GLU A 26 5.32 5.87 6.13
C GLU A 26 6.36 5.62 5.03
N LEU A 27 6.19 4.57 4.20
CA LEU A 27 7.05 4.35 3.03
C LEU A 27 6.93 5.51 2.02
N ASN A 28 5.72 5.99 1.76
CA ASN A 28 5.47 7.15 0.90
C ASN A 28 6.18 8.40 1.42
N ARG A 29 6.01 8.70 2.71
CA ARG A 29 6.65 9.84 3.37
C ARG A 29 8.18 9.79 3.30
N ARG A 30 8.77 8.61 3.55
CA ARG A 30 10.22 8.41 3.46
C ARG A 30 10.75 8.57 2.04
N ALA A 31 10.03 8.07 1.04
CA ALA A 31 10.38 8.28 -0.36
C ALA A 31 10.25 9.76 -0.74
N GLU A 32 9.21 10.45 -0.30
CA GLU A 32 9.05 11.89 -0.51
C GLU A 32 10.18 12.68 0.14
N ALA A 33 10.60 12.32 1.34
CA ALA A 33 11.75 12.93 2.03
C ALA A 33 13.12 12.56 1.41
N GLY A 34 13.15 11.54 0.53
CA GLY A 34 14.40 11.04 -0.06
C GLY A 34 15.26 10.24 0.93
N GLU A 35 14.65 9.58 1.90
CA GLU A 35 15.35 8.83 2.95
C GLU A 35 15.76 7.42 2.53
N THR A 36 15.22 6.88 1.43
CA THR A 36 15.43 5.50 1.00
C THR A 36 16.04 5.42 -0.39
N ASP A 37 16.93 4.47 -0.63
CA ASP A 37 17.50 4.25 -1.96
C ASP A 37 16.53 3.50 -2.86
N VAL A 38 15.85 2.50 -2.32
CA VAL A 38 14.79 1.73 -2.99
C VAL A 38 13.59 1.66 -2.05
N SER A 39 12.40 1.92 -2.55
CA SER A 39 11.19 1.89 -1.74
C SER A 39 9.99 1.36 -2.52
N LYS A 40 9.10 0.69 -1.78
CA LYS A 40 7.72 0.52 -2.25
C LYS A 40 6.96 1.81 -2.00
N ILE A 41 6.19 2.24 -2.99
CA ILE A 41 5.35 3.43 -2.91
C ILE A 41 3.93 3.15 -3.41
N SER A 42 3.01 4.05 -3.08
CA SER A 42 1.73 4.15 -3.79
C SER A 42 1.93 4.79 -5.15
N TYR A 43 1.29 4.28 -6.20
CA TYR A 43 1.39 4.89 -7.54
C TYR A 43 0.96 6.36 -7.54
N ALA A 44 0.02 6.74 -6.69
CA ALA A 44 -0.44 8.12 -6.57
C ALA A 44 0.68 9.11 -6.19
N LEU A 45 1.72 8.66 -5.48
CA LEU A 45 2.86 9.49 -5.10
C LEU A 45 3.87 9.69 -6.26
N LEU A 46 3.91 8.78 -7.24
CA LEU A 46 4.94 8.79 -8.29
C LEU A 46 5.10 10.15 -8.99
N PRO A 47 4.04 10.88 -9.39
CA PRO A 47 4.19 12.20 -10.01
C PRO A 47 4.94 13.23 -9.16
N GLU A 48 4.84 13.15 -7.84
CA GLU A 48 5.46 14.09 -6.90
C GLU A 48 6.96 13.81 -6.70
N ILE A 49 7.37 12.55 -6.82
CA ILE A 49 8.76 12.12 -6.56
C ILE A 49 9.55 11.75 -7.81
N GLN A 50 8.97 11.79 -9.02
CA GLN A 50 9.57 11.35 -10.27
C GLN A 50 10.88 12.07 -10.65
N SER A 51 11.13 13.27 -10.12
CA SER A 51 12.39 13.98 -10.28
C SER A 51 13.54 13.34 -9.50
N ARG A 52 13.24 12.64 -8.38
CA ARG A 52 14.23 12.01 -7.48
C ARG A 52 14.29 10.50 -7.63
N TYR A 53 13.21 9.89 -8.08
CA TYR A 53 13.10 8.44 -8.21
C TYR A 53 12.74 8.02 -9.63
N THR A 54 13.14 6.82 -9.99
CA THR A 54 12.70 6.12 -11.20
C THR A 54 11.89 4.91 -10.82
N LEU A 55 10.85 4.63 -11.59
CA LEU A 55 10.05 3.42 -11.46
C LEU A 55 10.89 2.22 -11.91
N LEU A 56 10.85 1.14 -11.16
CA LEU A 56 11.38 -0.16 -11.57
C LEU A 56 10.30 -0.96 -12.31
N ASP A 57 10.72 -1.76 -13.29
CA ASP A 57 9.82 -2.56 -14.13
C ASP A 57 9.21 -3.74 -13.37
N SER A 58 9.86 -4.18 -12.28
CA SER A 58 9.43 -5.31 -11.46
C SER A 58 8.80 -4.86 -10.15
N GLY A 59 7.86 -5.66 -9.63
CA GLY A 59 7.28 -5.47 -8.30
C GLY A 59 6.09 -4.53 -8.21
N SER A 60 5.56 -4.06 -9.33
CA SER A 60 4.32 -3.29 -9.37
C SER A 60 3.10 -4.13 -8.98
N ALA A 61 2.15 -3.50 -8.30
CA ALA A 61 0.87 -4.09 -7.94
C ALA A 61 -0.25 -3.44 -8.76
N LEU A 62 -0.93 -4.25 -9.57
CA LEU A 62 -2.11 -3.86 -10.34
C LEU A 62 -3.34 -4.58 -9.79
N GLY A 63 -4.41 -3.84 -9.54
CA GLY A 63 -5.72 -4.37 -9.16
C GLY A 63 -6.58 -4.64 -10.41
N ARG A 64 -7.18 -5.84 -10.47
CA ARG A 64 -8.32 -6.18 -11.35
C ARG A 64 -9.38 -6.81 -10.48
N GLY A 65 -10.56 -6.17 -10.38
CA GLY A 65 -11.59 -6.57 -9.42
C GLY A 65 -11.15 -6.49 -7.95
N ASN A 66 -10.03 -5.83 -7.69
CA ASN A 66 -9.45 -5.64 -6.37
C ASN A 66 -8.97 -4.20 -6.20
N GLY A 67 -9.53 -3.50 -5.23
CA GLY A 67 -9.15 -2.12 -4.94
C GLY A 67 -9.52 -1.72 -3.52
N PRO A 68 -9.30 -0.48 -3.14
CA PRO A 68 -9.80 0.08 -1.89
C PRO A 68 -11.32 0.06 -1.88
N VAL A 69 -11.91 -0.19 -0.70
CA VAL A 69 -13.36 -0.13 -0.50
C VAL A 69 -13.73 1.02 0.42
N PHE A 70 -14.76 1.75 0.05
CA PHE A 70 -15.34 2.82 0.85
C PHE A 70 -16.50 2.25 1.66
N VAL A 71 -16.42 2.35 2.98
CA VAL A 71 -17.35 1.72 3.93
C VAL A 71 -17.86 2.72 4.95
N ALA A 72 -19.08 2.50 5.44
CA ALA A 72 -19.69 3.27 6.53
C ALA A 72 -20.40 2.33 7.51
N ARG A 73 -20.89 2.86 8.62
CA ARG A 73 -21.81 2.09 9.49
C ARG A 73 -23.10 1.80 8.74
N GLN A 74 -23.69 0.66 9.05
CA GLN A 74 -24.96 0.24 8.47
C GLN A 74 -26.03 1.33 8.63
N GLY A 75 -26.75 1.62 7.53
CA GLY A 75 -27.81 2.63 7.53
C GLY A 75 -27.33 4.08 7.49
N THR A 76 -26.03 4.34 7.28
CA THR A 76 -25.51 5.72 7.12
C THR A 76 -25.92 6.25 5.73
N PRO A 77 -26.70 7.33 5.65
CA PRO A 77 -27.04 7.90 4.34
C PRO A 77 -25.76 8.43 3.64
N PRO A 78 -25.50 8.07 2.36
CA PRO A 78 -24.31 8.51 1.64
C PRO A 78 -24.10 10.03 1.65
N ASP A 79 -25.19 10.79 1.54
CA ASP A 79 -25.18 12.25 1.53
C ASP A 79 -24.85 12.89 2.91
N SER A 80 -24.87 12.09 3.98
CA SER A 80 -24.50 12.55 5.33
C SER A 80 -23.01 12.41 5.64
N ILE A 81 -22.25 11.68 4.81
CA ILE A 81 -20.83 11.42 5.04
C ILE A 81 -20.02 12.70 4.83
N ARG A 82 -19.27 13.11 5.85
CA ARG A 82 -18.40 14.29 5.84
C ARG A 82 -16.97 13.95 6.24
N ARG A 83 -16.77 13.25 7.37
CA ARG A 83 -15.48 12.93 7.94
C ARG A 83 -15.08 11.51 7.55
N VAL A 84 -14.03 11.37 6.75
CA VAL A 84 -13.59 10.08 6.23
C VAL A 84 -12.17 9.77 6.69
N ALA A 85 -11.98 8.57 7.26
CA ALA A 85 -10.67 8.03 7.56
C ALA A 85 -10.06 7.42 6.29
N VAL A 86 -8.82 7.78 5.99
CA VAL A 86 -8.05 7.26 4.84
C VAL A 86 -6.74 6.64 5.30
N PRO A 87 -6.17 5.65 4.58
CA PRO A 87 -4.95 4.96 5.03
C PRO A 87 -3.67 5.80 4.92
N GLY A 88 -3.78 7.00 4.38
CA GLY A 88 -2.70 7.97 4.21
C GLY A 88 -3.01 8.93 3.09
N MET A 89 -2.45 10.12 3.18
CA MET A 89 -2.74 11.20 2.22
C MET A 89 -2.10 10.97 0.85
N HIS A 90 -0.94 10.28 0.80
CA HIS A 90 -0.20 9.98 -0.44
C HIS A 90 -0.61 8.63 -1.08
N THR A 91 -1.59 7.94 -0.48
CA THR A 91 -1.99 6.61 -0.96
C THR A 91 -2.86 6.69 -2.21
N THR A 92 -2.78 5.67 -3.07
CA THR A 92 -3.70 5.49 -4.21
C THR A 92 -5.16 5.43 -3.74
N ALA A 93 -5.41 4.89 -2.56
CA ALA A 93 -6.74 4.85 -1.95
C ALA A 93 -7.32 6.25 -1.72
N ASN A 94 -6.53 7.18 -1.16
CA ASN A 94 -6.94 8.56 -0.97
C ASN A 94 -7.08 9.32 -2.31
N ALA A 95 -6.19 9.07 -3.26
CA ALA A 95 -6.28 9.68 -4.60
C ALA A 95 -7.58 9.30 -5.31
N LEU A 96 -7.95 8.00 -5.27
CA LEU A 96 -9.23 7.52 -5.80
C LEU A 96 -10.41 8.15 -5.08
N MET A 97 -10.39 8.15 -3.75
CA MET A 97 -11.43 8.77 -2.93
C MET A 97 -11.62 10.24 -3.30
N SER A 98 -10.53 10.99 -3.44
CA SER A 98 -10.56 12.40 -3.84
C SER A 98 -11.13 12.62 -5.23
N ARG A 99 -10.84 11.73 -6.16
CA ARG A 99 -11.30 11.81 -7.55
C ARG A 99 -12.75 11.42 -7.72
N LEU A 100 -13.19 10.39 -6.98
CA LEU A 100 -14.53 9.81 -7.12
C LEU A 100 -15.57 10.55 -6.26
N TYR A 101 -15.14 11.12 -5.12
CA TYR A 101 -15.98 11.84 -4.16
C TYR A 101 -15.39 13.22 -3.82
N PRO A 102 -15.29 14.14 -4.79
CA PRO A 102 -14.62 15.43 -4.61
C PRO A 102 -15.30 16.34 -3.57
N SER A 103 -16.58 16.12 -3.28
CA SER A 103 -17.33 16.85 -2.25
C SER A 103 -16.89 16.50 -0.81
N ILE A 104 -16.23 15.35 -0.61
CA ILE A 104 -15.73 14.92 0.71
C ILE A 104 -14.33 15.47 0.91
N THR A 105 -14.25 16.60 1.61
CA THR A 105 -12.97 17.32 1.86
C THR A 105 -12.37 17.03 3.22
N GLN A 106 -13.16 16.58 4.20
CA GLN A 106 -12.69 16.28 5.55
C GLN A 106 -12.15 14.86 5.63
N LYS A 107 -10.91 14.68 5.16
CA LYS A 107 -10.20 13.40 5.21
C LYS A 107 -9.09 13.44 6.26
N LYS A 108 -8.96 12.35 7.03
CA LYS A 108 -7.93 12.19 8.06
C LYS A 108 -7.13 10.93 7.81
N PRO A 109 -5.78 11.02 7.79
CA PRO A 109 -4.95 9.84 7.74
C PRO A 109 -5.07 9.07 9.06
N VAL A 110 -5.34 7.78 8.94
CA VAL A 110 -5.45 6.83 10.04
C VAL A 110 -4.74 5.57 9.62
N LEU A 111 -4.03 4.94 10.56
CA LEU A 111 -3.42 3.65 10.29
C LEU A 111 -4.45 2.68 9.70
N PHE A 112 -4.10 2.01 8.61
CA PHE A 112 -5.08 1.22 7.83
C PHE A 112 -5.83 0.17 8.67
N SER A 113 -5.17 -0.45 9.67
CA SER A 113 -5.80 -1.42 10.57
C SER A 113 -6.80 -0.80 11.56
N GLU A 114 -6.67 0.50 11.85
CA GLU A 114 -7.53 1.21 12.80
C GLU A 114 -8.74 1.88 12.13
N ILE A 115 -8.77 1.97 10.80
CA ILE A 115 -9.85 2.66 10.07
C ILE A 115 -11.21 2.01 10.35
N ALA A 116 -11.33 0.69 10.11
CA ALA A 116 -12.61 0.01 10.27
C ALA A 116 -13.10 0.04 11.75
N PRO A 117 -12.26 -0.21 12.78
CA PRO A 117 -12.62 -0.01 14.17
C PRO A 117 -13.07 1.41 14.50
N ALA A 118 -12.36 2.44 14.01
CA ALA A 118 -12.69 3.85 14.27
C ALA A 118 -14.03 4.26 13.65
N VAL A 119 -14.35 3.77 12.42
CA VAL A 119 -15.66 3.99 11.80
C VAL A 119 -16.75 3.28 12.60
N ALA A 120 -16.51 2.04 13.04
CA ALA A 120 -17.49 1.28 13.85
C ALA A 120 -17.81 2.00 15.17
N ARG A 121 -16.79 2.63 15.81
CA ARG A 121 -16.99 3.44 17.04
C ARG A 121 -17.62 4.81 16.77
N GLY A 122 -17.81 5.23 15.52
CA GLY A 122 -18.39 6.53 15.17
C GLY A 122 -17.43 7.71 15.23
N GLU A 123 -16.14 7.49 15.32
CA GLU A 123 -15.12 8.55 15.28
C GLU A 123 -15.06 9.22 13.90
N TYR A 124 -15.39 8.45 12.85
CA TYR A 124 -15.54 8.89 11.47
C TYR A 124 -16.89 8.44 10.93
N ASP A 125 -17.41 9.17 9.97
CA ASP A 125 -18.66 8.83 9.32
C ASP A 125 -18.48 7.62 8.38
N ALA A 126 -17.30 7.54 7.73
CA ALA A 126 -16.91 6.46 6.82
C ALA A 126 -15.38 6.29 6.78
N GLY A 127 -14.92 5.25 6.10
CA GLY A 127 -13.50 4.97 5.94
C GLY A 127 -13.16 4.29 4.61
N VAL A 128 -11.93 4.47 4.16
CA VAL A 128 -11.39 3.78 2.98
C VAL A 128 -10.47 2.67 3.45
N LEU A 129 -10.85 1.43 3.18
CA LEU A 129 -10.12 0.24 3.60
C LEU A 129 -9.27 -0.31 2.47
N ILE A 130 -8.07 -0.76 2.83
CA ILE A 130 -7.11 -1.44 1.95
C ILE A 130 -6.74 -2.81 2.52
N HIS A 131 -5.99 -3.60 1.77
CA HIS A 131 -5.51 -4.91 2.19
C HIS A 131 -6.64 -5.84 2.69
N GLU A 132 -6.43 -6.53 3.80
CA GLU A 132 -7.39 -7.47 4.40
C GLU A 132 -8.66 -6.78 4.94
N GLY A 133 -8.62 -5.48 5.22
CA GLY A 133 -9.76 -4.71 5.69
C GLY A 133 -11.00 -4.85 4.79
N ARG A 134 -10.79 -4.99 3.47
CA ARG A 134 -11.86 -5.19 2.50
C ARG A 134 -12.66 -6.50 2.69
N PHE A 135 -12.12 -7.47 3.42
CA PHE A 135 -12.76 -8.77 3.63
C PHE A 135 -13.45 -8.90 4.99
N VAL A 136 -13.09 -8.06 5.96
CA VAL A 136 -13.51 -8.22 7.36
C VAL A 136 -14.45 -7.14 7.88
N TYR A 137 -14.64 -6.03 7.17
CA TYR A 137 -15.42 -4.87 7.63
C TYR A 137 -16.86 -5.22 8.04
N ARG A 138 -17.49 -6.19 7.37
CA ARG A 138 -18.84 -6.64 7.68
C ARG A 138 -18.96 -7.21 9.09
N LYS A 139 -17.90 -7.83 9.61
CA LYS A 139 -17.87 -8.37 10.99
C LYS A 139 -17.90 -7.27 12.05
N LEU A 140 -17.61 -6.02 11.67
CA LEU A 140 -17.66 -4.84 12.53
C LEU A 140 -18.96 -4.02 12.35
N GLY A 141 -19.96 -4.57 11.67
CA GLY A 141 -21.23 -3.88 11.43
C GLY A 141 -21.12 -2.75 10.40
N LEU A 142 -20.11 -2.80 9.53
CA LEU A 142 -19.96 -1.83 8.45
C LEU A 142 -20.54 -2.39 7.15
N GLU A 143 -21.01 -1.48 6.31
CA GLU A 143 -21.52 -1.79 4.96
C GLU A 143 -20.70 -1.09 3.87
N LEU A 144 -20.74 -1.65 2.67
CA LEU A 144 -20.07 -1.11 1.51
C LEU A 144 -20.87 0.08 0.97
N VAL A 145 -20.23 1.24 0.93
CA VAL A 145 -20.74 2.42 0.20
C VAL A 145 -20.35 2.32 -1.27
N ALA A 146 -19.08 1.98 -1.55
CA ALA A 146 -18.59 1.76 -2.91
C ALA A 146 -17.30 0.94 -2.94
N ASP A 147 -17.11 0.12 -3.98
CA ASP A 147 -15.80 -0.42 -4.36
C ASP A 147 -15.12 0.59 -5.29
N LEU A 148 -14.05 1.24 -4.80
CA LEU A 148 -13.36 2.26 -5.56
C LEU A 148 -12.56 1.67 -6.72
N GLY A 149 -12.15 0.40 -6.62
CA GLY A 149 -11.49 -0.33 -7.70
C GLY A 149 -12.46 -0.63 -8.85
N GLU A 150 -13.66 -1.13 -8.54
CA GLU A 150 -14.70 -1.36 -9.54
C GLU A 150 -15.12 -0.06 -10.24
N LEU A 151 -15.26 1.03 -9.46
CA LEU A 151 -15.57 2.35 -10.03
C LEU A 151 -14.47 2.86 -10.95
N TRP A 152 -13.21 2.62 -10.62
CA TRP A 152 -12.09 2.95 -11.50
C TRP A 152 -12.15 2.13 -12.81
N GLU A 153 -12.25 0.82 -12.69
CA GLU A 153 -12.24 -0.08 -13.85
C GLU A 153 -13.43 0.18 -14.78
N SER A 154 -14.63 0.40 -14.23
CA SER A 154 -15.83 0.70 -15.02
C SER A 154 -15.74 2.02 -15.79
N ARG A 155 -15.02 3.02 -15.25
CA ARG A 155 -14.87 4.33 -15.88
C ARG A 155 -13.70 4.40 -16.87
N THR A 156 -12.66 3.62 -16.66
CA THR A 156 -11.40 3.72 -17.43
C THR A 156 -11.15 2.53 -18.35
N GLY A 157 -11.76 1.38 -18.07
CA GLY A 157 -11.43 0.09 -18.70
C GLY A 157 -10.04 -0.45 -18.35
N LEU A 158 -9.31 0.23 -17.45
CA LEU A 158 -7.91 -0.08 -17.11
C LEU A 158 -7.79 -0.72 -15.73
N PRO A 159 -6.79 -1.59 -15.52
CA PRO A 159 -6.46 -2.07 -14.19
C PRO A 159 -6.03 -0.90 -13.30
N LEU A 160 -6.31 -1.02 -12.00
CA LEU A 160 -5.96 0.01 -11.01
C LEU A 160 -4.48 -0.11 -10.63
N PRO A 161 -3.64 0.92 -10.88
CA PRO A 161 -2.27 0.94 -10.39
C PRO A 161 -2.25 1.23 -8.88
N LEU A 162 -1.89 0.22 -8.07
CA LEU A 162 -1.95 0.31 -6.61
C LEU A 162 -0.63 0.74 -6.00
N GLY A 163 0.45 0.04 -6.32
CA GLY A 163 1.75 0.28 -5.76
C GLY A 163 2.89 -0.10 -6.69
N ALA A 164 4.04 0.50 -6.49
CA ALA A 164 5.23 0.32 -7.31
C ALA A 164 6.49 0.23 -6.46
N ILE A 165 7.58 -0.23 -7.07
CA ILE A 165 8.93 -0.13 -6.52
C ILE A 165 9.65 0.96 -7.29
N VAL A 166 10.31 1.85 -6.56
CA VAL A 166 11.12 2.93 -7.12
C VAL A 166 12.54 2.87 -6.59
N ALA A 167 13.49 3.32 -7.41
CA ALA A 167 14.89 3.48 -7.03
C ALA A 167 15.32 4.94 -7.19
N ARG A 168 16.20 5.41 -6.29
CA ARG A 168 16.71 6.78 -6.29
C ARG A 168 17.53 7.03 -7.55
N ARG A 169 17.31 8.14 -8.24
CA ARG A 169 18.02 8.52 -9.48
C ARG A 169 19.50 8.85 -9.27
N THR A 170 19.90 9.18 -8.04
CA THR A 170 21.31 9.43 -7.69
C THR A 170 22.16 8.17 -7.62
N LEU A 171 21.53 6.98 -7.55
CA LEU A 171 22.25 5.72 -7.69
C LEU A 171 22.79 5.60 -9.13
N PRO A 172 24.02 5.05 -9.33
CA PRO A 172 24.53 4.73 -10.65
C PRO A 172 23.54 3.89 -11.48
N GLU A 173 23.52 4.08 -12.77
CA GLU A 173 22.59 3.37 -13.66
C GLU A 173 22.80 1.86 -13.60
N GLU A 174 24.06 1.42 -13.62
CA GLU A 174 24.44 0.02 -13.52
C GLU A 174 23.90 -0.61 -12.22
N LEU A 175 23.98 0.13 -11.11
CA LEU A 175 23.45 -0.33 -9.83
C LEU A 175 21.91 -0.43 -9.86
N ARG A 176 21.23 0.54 -10.48
CA ARG A 176 19.76 0.46 -10.63
C ARG A 176 19.33 -0.74 -11.48
N CYS A 177 20.03 -0.99 -12.58
CA CYS A 177 19.80 -2.17 -13.42
C CYS A 177 20.02 -3.48 -12.66
N GLU A 178 21.06 -3.54 -11.84
CA GLU A 178 21.36 -4.71 -11.03
C GLU A 178 20.28 -4.93 -9.94
N ILE A 179 19.83 -3.87 -9.26
CA ILE A 179 18.74 -3.92 -8.29
C ILE A 179 17.45 -4.42 -8.98
N GLU A 180 17.13 -3.93 -10.18
CA GLU A 180 15.99 -4.38 -10.98
C GLU A 180 16.07 -5.88 -11.29
N ARG A 181 17.24 -6.34 -11.77
CA ARG A 181 17.50 -7.74 -12.07
C ARG A 181 17.30 -8.64 -10.83
N LEU A 182 17.88 -8.23 -9.69
CA LEU A 182 17.77 -8.96 -8.42
C LEU A 182 16.34 -9.01 -7.90
N LEU A 183 15.60 -7.89 -8.01
CA LEU A 183 14.20 -7.84 -7.62
C LEU A 183 13.35 -8.80 -8.46
N ARG A 184 13.56 -8.81 -9.78
CA ARG A 184 12.90 -9.75 -10.71
C ARG A 184 13.23 -11.20 -10.33
N THR A 185 14.50 -11.52 -10.14
CA THR A 185 14.95 -12.86 -9.74
C THR A 185 14.31 -13.28 -8.41
N SER A 186 14.21 -12.38 -7.44
CA SER A 186 13.54 -12.65 -6.16
C SER A 186 12.05 -12.94 -6.31
N ILE A 187 11.38 -12.25 -7.23
CA ILE A 187 9.97 -12.49 -7.55
C ILE A 187 9.80 -13.87 -8.22
N GLU A 188 10.62 -14.19 -9.21
CA GLU A 188 10.61 -15.47 -9.92
C GLU A 188 10.89 -16.64 -8.97
N TYR A 189 11.88 -16.48 -8.08
CA TYR A 189 12.16 -17.44 -7.02
C TYR A 189 10.93 -17.72 -6.15
N ALA A 190 10.25 -16.67 -5.71
CA ALA A 190 9.07 -16.81 -4.86
C ALA A 190 7.91 -17.54 -5.59
N PHE A 191 7.77 -17.37 -6.88
CA PHE A 191 6.80 -18.13 -7.68
C PHE A 191 7.18 -19.59 -7.85
N ALA A 192 8.47 -19.90 -8.02
CA ALA A 192 8.97 -21.26 -8.13
C ALA A 192 8.96 -22.02 -6.79
N HIS A 193 9.15 -21.31 -5.65
CA HIS A 193 9.31 -21.88 -4.31
C HIS A 193 8.23 -21.34 -3.35
N ARG A 194 6.96 -21.49 -3.70
CA ARG A 194 5.83 -20.90 -2.97
C ARG A 194 5.74 -21.28 -1.50
N GLU A 195 6.02 -22.53 -1.17
CA GLU A 195 5.95 -23.01 0.21
C GLU A 195 7.04 -22.40 1.08
N GLU A 196 8.25 -22.22 0.54
CA GLU A 196 9.36 -21.59 1.27
C GLU A 196 9.05 -20.10 1.56
N SER A 197 8.48 -19.38 0.58
CA SER A 197 8.10 -17.99 0.73
C SER A 197 6.90 -17.76 1.65
N ARG A 198 6.11 -18.81 1.93
CA ARG A 198 4.89 -18.72 2.75
C ARG A 198 5.17 -18.28 4.17
N THR A 199 6.25 -18.76 4.77
CA THR A 199 6.66 -18.39 6.14
C THR A 199 7.02 -16.91 6.21
N TYR A 200 7.81 -16.41 5.25
CA TYR A 200 8.15 -15.00 5.13
C TYR A 200 6.92 -14.12 4.91
N ILE A 201 6.03 -14.50 4.00
CA ILE A 201 4.78 -13.78 3.73
C ILE A 201 3.95 -13.64 5.00
N LYS A 202 3.80 -14.72 5.77
CA LYS A 202 3.09 -14.67 7.06
C LYS A 202 3.79 -13.74 8.04
N ALA A 203 5.11 -13.85 8.20
CA ALA A 203 5.88 -13.00 9.11
C ALA A 203 5.72 -11.52 8.77
N VAL A 204 5.87 -11.14 7.50
CA VAL A 204 5.73 -9.73 7.05
C VAL A 204 4.31 -9.22 7.24
N SER A 205 3.29 -10.03 6.93
CA SER A 205 1.88 -9.65 7.13
C SER A 205 1.55 -9.42 8.62
N TYR A 206 2.16 -10.20 9.52
CA TYR A 206 1.99 -10.02 10.98
C TYR A 206 2.86 -8.92 11.58
N THR A 207 4.01 -8.60 10.98
CA THR A 207 4.92 -7.57 11.48
C THR A 207 4.28 -6.19 11.41
N HIS A 208 3.47 -5.92 10.40
CA HIS A 208 2.68 -4.70 10.32
C HIS A 208 1.71 -4.55 11.52
N LEU A 209 1.17 -5.63 12.06
CA LEU A 209 0.31 -5.62 13.24
C LEU A 209 1.12 -5.42 14.53
N ARG A 210 2.31 -6.03 14.67
CA ARG A 210 3.15 -5.95 15.88
C ARG A 210 3.93 -4.64 16.02
N ALA A 211 4.36 -4.01 14.93
CA ALA A 211 5.07 -2.72 15.00
C ALA A 211 4.21 -1.59 15.63
N HIS A 212 2.90 -1.80 15.74
CA HIS A 212 1.98 -0.87 16.37
C HIS A 212 1.70 -1.17 17.86
N GLU A 213 1.90 -2.40 18.32
CA GLU A 213 1.78 -2.73 19.75
C GLU A 213 2.93 -2.15 20.58
N THR A 214 4.14 -2.07 20.02
CA THR A 214 5.31 -1.52 20.69
C THR A 214 5.31 0.00 20.84
N ARG A 215 4.54 0.75 20.02
CA ARG A 215 4.40 2.21 20.16
C ARG A 215 3.38 2.65 21.22
N ARG A 216 2.58 1.74 21.77
CA ARG A 216 1.63 2.05 22.84
C ARG A 216 2.22 1.95 24.26
N HIS A 217 3.47 1.58 24.40
CA HIS A 217 4.14 1.36 25.69
C HIS A 217 5.43 2.18 25.89
N LEU A 218 5.59 3.33 25.18
CA LEU A 218 6.67 4.30 25.47
C LEU A 218 6.08 5.70 25.69
#